data_3531afe2de57d7e32e78d6aa2b94c5a6
#
_entry.id   3531afe2de57d7e32e78d6aa2b94c5a6
#
_cell.length_a   1.000
_cell.length_b   1.000
_cell.length_c   1.000
_cell.angle_alpha   90.00
_cell.angle_beta   90.00
_cell.angle_gamma   90.00
#
_symmetry.space_group_name_H-M   'P 1'
#
loop_
_entity.id
_entity.type
_entity.pdbx_description
1 polymer ?
#
loop_
_entity_poly.entity_id
_entity_poly.type
_entity_poly.pdbx_seq_one_letter_code
_entity_poly.pdbx_strand_id
1 'polypeptide(L)'
;MSMTAHGADSGMSARVRRKVAVAVLATACLVLAVAQFGSSAGAATASKTTVVLGATATTPDPSCPSLPCQAVGSVTGYQVSNDQAQLPFRVSRKGKVKSWTLTLAQPTNSQRSFFNGFFGTPPQARLSILLRVAGTNPPRYNLRSQGSIHVLSPYLGQTVRFGASLKVEPGDIVGITVPTWAPAFAEGLGAKNVWRASREPGSCTNSTDVRQGEPHMRVGTRGTYGCKYSTARLLYTVTVVED
;
A
#
# COMPACT_ATOMS: atom_id res chain seq x y z
N MET A 1 5.63 51.82 -12.70
CA MET A 1 4.43 52.44 -13.27
C MET A 1 3.24 51.69 -12.75
N SER A 2 2.64 52.26 -11.89
CA SER A 2 1.36 52.86 -11.48
C SER A 2 0.45 51.77 -10.95
N MET A 3 0.26 51.66 -9.67
CA MET A 3 -0.70 52.31 -8.73
C MET A 3 -2.12 52.38 -9.27
N THR A 4 -3.09 51.75 -8.60
CA THR A 4 -4.07 52.46 -7.80
C THR A 4 -4.93 51.50 -6.97
N ALA A 5 -5.10 51.88 -5.71
CA ALA A 5 -6.00 51.41 -4.68
C ALA A 5 -7.41 52.02 -4.86
N HIS A 6 -8.39 51.49 -4.15
CA HIS A 6 -9.60 52.09 -3.54
C HIS A 6 -10.67 50.99 -3.51
N GLY A 7 -11.48 50.78 -2.49
CA GLY A 7 -11.77 51.52 -1.27
C GLY A 7 -12.79 50.70 -0.48
N ALA A 8 -12.81 50.96 0.79
CA ALA A 8 -13.71 50.44 1.79
C ALA A 8 -15.18 50.82 1.54
N ASP A 9 -16.14 50.03 2.01
CA ASP A 9 -17.24 50.67 2.76
C ASP A 9 -17.89 49.72 3.77
N SER A 10 -18.22 50.34 4.82
CA SER A 10 -18.82 49.90 6.07
C SER A 10 -20.32 49.76 5.94
N GLY A 11 -20.94 48.85 6.66
CA GLY A 11 -22.39 48.77 6.82
C GLY A 11 -22.80 48.10 8.13
N MET A 12 -22.90 48.88 9.17
CA MET A 12 -23.34 48.55 10.51
C MET A 12 -24.85 48.80 10.63
N SER A 13 -25.53 48.03 11.43
CA SER A 13 -26.85 48.29 12.05
C SER A 13 -27.84 47.13 11.85
N ALA A 14 -28.67 46.65 12.74
CA ALA A 14 -29.20 47.17 13.99
C ALA A 14 -29.76 46.02 14.83
N ARG A 15 -29.70 46.23 16.10
CA ARG A 15 -30.40 45.45 17.16
C ARG A 15 -31.95 45.65 17.06
N VAL A 16 -32.70 44.58 17.24
CA VAL A 16 -34.07 44.69 17.73
C VAL A 16 -34.25 43.76 18.93
N ARG A 17 -34.33 44.38 20.10
CA ARG A 17 -34.86 43.77 21.34
C ARG A 17 -36.39 43.85 21.30
N ARG A 18 -37.08 42.77 21.61
CA ARG A 18 -38.46 42.87 22.17
C ARG A 18 -38.57 41.95 23.38
N LYS A 19 -38.95 42.59 24.45
CA LYS A 19 -39.33 42.06 25.76
C LYS A 19 -40.84 41.77 25.80
N VAL A 20 -41.21 40.95 26.84
CA VAL A 20 -42.54 40.89 27.52
C VAL A 20 -43.46 39.82 26.90
N ALA A 21 -44.01 38.83 27.64
CA ALA A 21 -44.71 38.91 28.92
C ALA A 21 -44.81 37.56 29.61
N VAL A 22 -44.85 37.63 30.91
CA VAL A 22 -45.17 36.58 31.89
C VAL A 22 -46.66 36.28 31.83
N ALA A 23 -47.07 35.00 31.89
CA ALA A 23 -48.37 34.57 32.39
C ALA A 23 -48.20 33.26 33.15
N VAL A 24 -48.48 33.38 34.46
CA VAL A 24 -48.63 32.30 35.44
C VAL A 24 -50.09 31.81 35.36
N LEU A 25 -50.28 30.49 35.37
CA LEU A 25 -51.48 29.85 36.05
C LEU A 25 -51.40 28.31 35.91
N ALA A 26 -51.07 27.68 37.00
CA ALA A 26 -51.90 26.75 37.78
C ALA A 26 -52.16 25.34 37.26
N THR A 27 -51.53 24.39 37.98
CA THR A 27 -52.02 23.09 38.49
C THR A 27 -52.88 22.19 37.60
N ALA A 28 -52.24 21.02 37.19
CA ALA A 28 -52.93 19.76 37.22
C ALA A 28 -51.87 18.64 37.39
N CYS A 29 -51.92 17.93 38.52
CA CYS A 29 -51.16 16.69 38.74
C CYS A 29 -51.66 15.62 37.77
N LEU A 30 -50.83 15.27 36.80
CA LEU A 30 -51.01 14.03 36.02
C LEU A 30 -49.80 13.15 36.28
N VAL A 31 -50.00 12.07 37.03
CA VAL A 31 -49.04 11.01 37.25
C VAL A 31 -48.85 10.29 35.90
N LEU A 32 -47.85 10.70 35.16
CA LEU A 32 -47.39 9.96 33.95
C LEU A 32 -46.34 8.98 34.42
N ALA A 33 -46.70 7.70 34.43
CA ALA A 33 -45.77 6.59 34.49
C ALA A 33 -44.82 6.68 33.28
N VAL A 34 -43.59 7.18 33.50
CA VAL A 34 -42.54 7.16 32.51
C VAL A 34 -42.09 5.71 32.41
N ALA A 35 -42.61 4.97 31.42
CA ALA A 35 -42.01 3.75 30.95
C ALA A 35 -40.64 4.10 30.39
N GLN A 36 -39.60 3.85 31.16
CA GLN A 36 -38.20 3.91 30.67
C GLN A 36 -38.00 2.77 29.67
N PHE A 37 -38.25 3.07 28.39
CA PHE A 37 -37.69 2.26 27.33
C PHE A 37 -36.17 2.41 27.41
N GLY A 38 -35.55 1.51 28.14
CA GLY A 38 -34.10 1.33 28.10
C GLY A 38 -33.70 1.02 26.66
N SER A 39 -33.30 2.04 25.92
CA SER A 39 -32.59 1.84 24.65
C SER A 39 -31.29 1.16 24.99
N SER A 40 -31.30 -0.18 24.97
CA SER A 40 -30.05 -0.94 24.87
C SER A 40 -29.41 -0.53 23.54
N ALA A 41 -28.51 0.45 23.60
CA ALA A 41 -27.58 0.71 22.50
C ALA A 41 -26.75 -0.55 22.32
N GLY A 42 -27.22 -1.45 21.46
CA GLY A 42 -26.46 -2.60 21.02
C GLY A 42 -25.16 -2.05 20.43
N ALA A 43 -24.05 -2.31 21.09
CA ALA A 43 -22.75 -2.02 20.52
C ALA A 43 -22.67 -2.75 19.17
N ALA A 44 -22.78 -1.98 18.08
CA ALA A 44 -22.58 -2.52 16.75
C ALA A 44 -21.15 -3.07 16.71
N THR A 45 -21.03 -4.38 16.76
CA THR A 45 -19.76 -5.07 16.53
C THR A 45 -19.32 -4.72 15.13
N ALA A 46 -18.27 -3.90 15.01
CA ALA A 46 -17.70 -3.55 13.72
C ALA A 46 -17.35 -4.86 12.98
N SER A 47 -18.05 -5.11 11.89
CA SER A 47 -17.83 -6.31 11.06
C SER A 47 -16.47 -6.21 10.42
N LYS A 48 -15.58 -7.17 10.71
CA LYS A 48 -14.27 -7.25 10.08
C LYS A 48 -14.43 -7.65 8.62
N THR A 49 -13.88 -6.84 7.73
CA THR A 49 -13.91 -7.09 6.29
C THR A 49 -12.57 -7.67 5.83
N THR A 50 -12.61 -8.72 5.02
CA THR A 50 -11.41 -9.27 4.38
C THR A 50 -11.27 -8.71 2.97
N VAL A 51 -10.13 -8.10 2.68
CA VAL A 51 -9.79 -7.53 1.37
C VAL A 51 -8.53 -8.20 0.84
N VAL A 52 -8.49 -8.45 -0.48
CA VAL A 52 -7.28 -8.95 -1.17
C VAL A 52 -6.73 -7.82 -2.04
N LEU A 53 -5.61 -7.24 -1.61
CA LEU A 53 -4.90 -6.21 -2.36
C LEU A 53 -4.10 -6.83 -3.50
N GLY A 54 -4.04 -6.13 -4.64
CA GLY A 54 -3.28 -6.55 -5.82
C GLY A 54 -3.93 -7.65 -6.66
N ALA A 55 -5.10 -8.15 -6.26
CA ALA A 55 -5.85 -9.14 -7.05
C ALA A 55 -6.31 -8.54 -8.38
N THR A 56 -6.26 -9.36 -9.42
CA THR A 56 -6.77 -9.07 -10.77
C THR A 56 -7.54 -10.27 -11.29
N ALA A 57 -8.40 -10.09 -12.29
CA ALA A 57 -9.18 -11.17 -12.88
C ALA A 57 -8.30 -12.33 -13.37
N THR A 58 -7.13 -12.00 -13.92
CA THR A 58 -6.12 -12.97 -14.35
C THR A 58 -4.75 -12.57 -13.79
N THR A 59 -3.98 -13.55 -13.31
CA THR A 59 -2.57 -13.36 -12.96
C THR A 59 -1.76 -13.58 -14.23
N PRO A 60 -0.90 -12.63 -14.65
CA PRO A 60 0.00 -12.87 -15.78
C PRO A 60 0.96 -14.02 -15.50
N ASP A 61 1.36 -14.73 -16.55
CA ASP A 61 2.41 -15.74 -16.45
C ASP A 61 3.75 -15.09 -16.07
N PRO A 62 4.53 -15.72 -15.17
CA PRO A 62 5.87 -15.26 -14.86
C PRO A 62 6.78 -15.30 -16.10
N SER A 63 7.76 -14.38 -16.18
CA SER A 63 8.65 -14.24 -17.35
C SER A 63 9.54 -15.46 -17.62
N CYS A 64 9.95 -16.20 -16.57
CA CYS A 64 10.77 -17.40 -16.70
C CYS A 64 9.93 -18.68 -16.82
N PRO A 65 10.41 -19.72 -17.45
CA PRO A 65 11.75 -19.90 -18.05
C PRO A 65 11.93 -19.31 -19.45
N SER A 66 10.85 -18.78 -20.05
CA SER A 66 10.90 -18.15 -21.38
C SER A 66 11.87 -16.97 -21.41
N LEU A 67 12.36 -16.61 -22.59
CA LEU A 67 13.23 -15.46 -22.76
C LEU A 67 12.43 -14.23 -23.23
N PRO A 68 12.76 -13.05 -22.70
CA PRO A 68 13.75 -12.78 -21.67
C PRO A 68 13.26 -13.25 -20.29
N CYS A 69 14.09 -14.07 -19.60
CA CYS A 69 13.78 -14.51 -18.23
C CYS A 69 14.29 -13.48 -17.24
N GLN A 70 13.38 -12.86 -16.51
CA GLN A 70 13.72 -11.80 -15.56
C GLN A 70 13.24 -12.13 -14.14
N ALA A 71 13.99 -11.64 -13.16
CA ALA A 71 13.66 -11.71 -11.76
C ALA A 71 13.83 -10.35 -11.10
N VAL A 72 13.04 -10.08 -10.09
CA VAL A 72 13.24 -8.93 -9.20
C VAL A 72 14.40 -9.26 -8.27
N GLY A 73 15.33 -8.32 -8.06
CA GLY A 73 16.45 -8.55 -7.16
C GLY A 73 17.01 -7.29 -6.50
N SER A 74 17.57 -7.47 -5.30
CA SER A 74 18.23 -6.43 -4.49
C SER A 74 17.41 -5.14 -4.40
N VAL A 75 16.11 -5.25 -4.01
CA VAL A 75 15.19 -4.11 -4.05
C VAL A 75 14.01 -4.29 -3.10
N THR A 76 13.43 -3.17 -2.67
CA THR A 76 12.05 -3.10 -2.19
C THR A 76 11.20 -2.45 -3.27
N GLY A 77 10.09 -3.09 -3.65
CA GLY A 77 9.23 -2.61 -4.73
C GLY A 77 7.75 -2.62 -4.38
N TYR A 78 6.98 -1.82 -5.11
CA TYR A 78 5.52 -1.85 -5.04
C TYR A 78 4.92 -1.56 -6.42
N GLN A 79 3.72 -2.11 -6.67
CA GLN A 79 2.97 -1.83 -7.89
C GLN A 79 2.31 -0.45 -7.81
N VAL A 80 2.61 0.42 -8.76
CA VAL A 80 1.98 1.75 -8.90
C VAL A 80 0.63 1.64 -9.56
N SER A 81 0.54 0.84 -10.61
CA SER A 81 -0.71 0.56 -11.32
C SER A 81 -0.68 -0.83 -11.93
N ASN A 82 -1.84 -1.39 -12.14
CA ASN A 82 -2.09 -2.54 -12.99
C ASN A 82 -3.23 -2.21 -13.95
N ASP A 83 -3.60 -3.15 -14.83
CA ASP A 83 -4.64 -2.90 -15.85
C ASP A 83 -5.98 -2.43 -15.26
N GLN A 84 -6.24 -2.71 -13.97
CA GLN A 84 -7.53 -2.49 -13.32
C GLN A 84 -7.52 -1.37 -12.28
N ALA A 85 -6.36 -1.05 -11.66
CA ALA A 85 -6.32 -0.14 -10.53
C ALA A 85 -5.03 0.68 -10.44
N GLN A 86 -5.14 1.88 -9.88
CA GLN A 86 -4.03 2.67 -9.38
C GLN A 86 -3.76 2.30 -7.92
N LEU A 87 -2.48 2.20 -7.55
CA LEU A 87 -2.01 1.84 -6.21
C LEU A 87 -2.75 0.60 -5.65
N PRO A 88 -2.73 -0.55 -6.37
CA PRO A 88 -3.53 -1.72 -6.02
C PRO A 88 -3.18 -2.34 -4.66
N PHE A 89 -2.09 -1.92 -4.04
CA PHE A 89 -1.64 -2.35 -2.71
C PHE A 89 -1.77 -1.26 -1.64
N ARG A 90 -2.53 -0.19 -1.94
CA ARG A 90 -2.81 0.86 -0.95
C ARG A 90 -3.89 0.39 0.01
N VAL A 91 -3.62 0.51 1.29
CA VAL A 91 -4.56 0.22 2.37
C VAL A 91 -5.58 1.34 2.48
N SER A 92 -6.86 0.99 2.51
CA SER A 92 -7.98 1.93 2.64
C SER A 92 -8.43 2.14 4.07
N ARG A 93 -8.35 1.10 4.91
CA ARG A 93 -8.76 1.12 6.31
C ARG A 93 -7.69 0.51 7.20
N LYS A 94 -7.72 0.88 8.47
CA LYS A 94 -6.92 0.23 9.50
C LYS A 94 -7.20 -1.26 9.55
N GLY A 95 -6.18 -2.06 9.82
CA GLY A 95 -6.35 -3.51 9.87
C GLY A 95 -5.05 -4.26 10.06
N LYS A 96 -5.06 -5.51 9.61
CA LYS A 96 -3.93 -6.41 9.75
C LYS A 96 -3.75 -7.29 8.51
N VAL A 97 -2.56 -7.30 7.95
CA VAL A 97 -2.17 -8.32 6.96
C VAL A 97 -2.19 -9.68 7.63
N LYS A 98 -2.88 -10.64 7.03
CA LYS A 98 -2.99 -12.03 7.52
C LYS A 98 -2.17 -13.01 6.71
N SER A 99 -2.05 -12.76 5.42
CA SER A 99 -1.26 -13.60 4.51
C SER A 99 -0.93 -12.83 3.24
N TRP A 100 -0.03 -13.38 2.48
CA TRP A 100 0.32 -12.92 1.14
C TRP A 100 0.67 -14.10 0.25
N THR A 101 0.51 -13.93 -1.04
CA THR A 101 0.74 -14.98 -2.04
C THR A 101 1.76 -14.48 -3.03
N LEU A 102 2.68 -15.35 -3.44
CA LEU A 102 3.62 -15.14 -4.54
C LEU A 102 3.36 -16.17 -5.63
N THR A 103 3.30 -15.72 -6.89
CA THR A 103 3.37 -16.59 -8.06
C THR A 103 4.80 -16.58 -8.58
N LEU A 104 5.48 -17.72 -8.48
CA LEU A 104 6.90 -17.88 -8.77
C LEU A 104 7.08 -18.65 -10.09
N ALA A 105 7.94 -18.12 -10.95
CA ALA A 105 8.42 -18.86 -12.10
C ALA A 105 9.27 -20.06 -11.71
N GLN A 106 9.49 -20.98 -12.67
CA GLN A 106 10.46 -22.06 -12.60
C GLN A 106 11.64 -21.77 -13.54
N PRO A 107 12.66 -20.98 -13.12
CA PRO A 107 13.84 -20.76 -13.94
C PRO A 107 14.61 -22.05 -14.17
N THR A 108 15.28 -22.17 -15.33
CA THR A 108 16.21 -23.27 -15.60
C THR A 108 17.41 -23.24 -14.64
N ASN A 109 18.20 -24.31 -14.61
CA ASN A 109 19.40 -24.36 -13.76
C ASN A 109 20.40 -23.25 -14.12
N SER A 110 20.58 -22.95 -15.39
CA SER A 110 21.46 -21.88 -15.86
C SER A 110 20.97 -20.50 -15.47
N GLN A 111 19.66 -20.26 -15.60
CA GLN A 111 19.03 -19.01 -15.16
C GLN A 111 19.14 -18.82 -13.64
N ARG A 112 18.94 -19.88 -12.84
CA ARG A 112 19.14 -19.83 -11.38
C ARG A 112 20.59 -19.53 -11.02
N SER A 113 21.54 -20.17 -11.70
CA SER A 113 22.97 -19.90 -11.50
C SER A 113 23.32 -18.45 -11.81
N PHE A 114 22.77 -17.89 -12.89
CA PHE A 114 22.91 -16.48 -13.22
C PHE A 114 22.36 -15.57 -12.12
N PHE A 115 21.12 -15.77 -11.67
CA PHE A 115 20.54 -14.95 -10.61
C PHE A 115 21.27 -15.07 -9.28
N ASN A 116 21.69 -16.29 -8.90
CA ASN A 116 22.50 -16.52 -7.71
C ASN A 116 23.84 -15.78 -7.76
N GLY A 117 24.53 -15.81 -8.90
CA GLY A 117 25.78 -15.07 -9.08
C GLY A 117 25.60 -13.56 -9.15
N PHE A 118 24.46 -13.10 -9.65
CA PHE A 118 24.19 -11.68 -9.85
C PHE A 118 23.64 -10.99 -8.60
N PHE A 119 22.67 -11.60 -7.91
CA PHE A 119 21.94 -11.02 -6.79
C PHE A 119 22.20 -11.68 -5.43
N GLY A 120 22.95 -12.80 -5.42
CA GLY A 120 23.16 -13.62 -4.22
C GLY A 120 22.13 -14.75 -4.08
N THR A 121 22.37 -15.62 -3.10
CA THR A 121 21.61 -16.85 -2.83
C THR A 121 21.31 -17.00 -1.34
N PRO A 122 20.23 -17.67 -0.92
CA PRO A 122 19.13 -18.21 -1.72
C PRO A 122 18.15 -17.11 -2.21
N PRO A 123 17.24 -17.41 -3.16
CA PRO A 123 16.15 -16.51 -3.50
C PRO A 123 15.27 -16.22 -2.28
N GLN A 124 14.93 -14.96 -2.04
CA GLN A 124 14.25 -14.52 -0.82
C GLN A 124 13.27 -13.39 -1.08
N ALA A 125 12.17 -13.39 -0.31
CA ALA A 125 11.26 -12.25 -0.28
C ALA A 125 10.59 -12.10 1.10
N ARG A 126 10.06 -10.88 1.37
CA ARG A 126 9.19 -10.55 2.50
C ARG A 126 8.29 -9.39 2.18
N LEU A 127 7.23 -9.19 2.96
CA LEU A 127 6.42 -7.99 2.88
C LEU A 127 7.07 -6.81 3.60
N SER A 128 6.77 -5.61 3.12
CA SER A 128 7.15 -4.33 3.73
C SER A 128 5.97 -3.37 3.73
N ILE A 129 5.75 -2.70 4.85
CA ILE A 129 4.73 -1.66 4.99
C ILE A 129 5.39 -0.30 4.82
N LEU A 130 4.97 0.43 3.81
CA LEU A 130 5.55 1.67 3.33
C LEU A 130 4.58 2.83 3.52
N LEU A 131 5.00 3.86 4.24
CA LEU A 131 4.23 5.10 4.39
C LEU A 131 4.82 6.19 3.50
N ARG A 132 4.00 6.71 2.57
CA ARG A 132 4.40 7.78 1.64
C ARG A 132 4.79 9.05 2.37
N VAL A 133 5.93 9.62 2.02
CA VAL A 133 6.33 10.97 2.45
C VAL A 133 5.75 11.98 1.46
N ALA A 134 4.84 12.81 1.93
CA ALA A 134 4.18 13.82 1.10
C ALA A 134 5.19 14.79 0.48
N GLY A 135 4.85 15.34 -0.70
CA GLY A 135 5.63 16.38 -1.38
C GLY A 135 6.97 15.90 -1.96
N THR A 136 7.30 14.62 -1.94
CA THR A 136 8.58 14.12 -2.50
C THR A 136 8.44 13.63 -3.94
N ASN A 137 9.36 14.07 -4.81
CA ASN A 137 9.53 13.62 -6.17
C ASN A 137 11.03 13.50 -6.48
N PRO A 138 11.59 12.30 -6.75
CA PRO A 138 10.90 11.00 -6.78
C PRO A 138 10.25 10.64 -5.44
N PRO A 139 9.29 9.69 -5.46
CA PRO A 139 8.58 9.31 -4.24
C PRO A 139 9.54 8.70 -3.21
N ARG A 140 9.37 9.13 -1.94
CA ARG A 140 10.07 8.56 -0.78
C ARG A 140 9.06 7.93 0.17
N TYR A 141 9.49 6.89 0.86
CA TYR A 141 8.67 6.17 1.82
C TYR A 141 9.44 5.91 3.10
N ASN A 142 8.74 6.03 4.23
CA ASN A 142 9.22 5.51 5.51
C ASN A 142 8.85 4.01 5.57
N LEU A 143 9.80 3.17 5.91
CA LEU A 143 9.56 1.75 6.17
C LEU A 143 9.01 1.59 7.58
N ARG A 144 7.72 1.28 7.71
CA ARG A 144 7.03 1.18 9.01
C ARG A 144 7.24 -0.16 9.69
N SER A 145 7.15 -1.23 8.92
CA SER A 145 7.34 -2.60 9.43
C SER A 145 7.63 -3.56 8.28
N GLN A 146 8.14 -4.73 8.63
CA GLN A 146 8.43 -5.82 7.70
C GLN A 146 8.01 -7.16 8.28
N GLY A 147 7.63 -8.08 7.39
CA GLY A 147 7.40 -9.48 7.72
C GLY A 147 8.70 -10.29 7.83
N SER A 148 8.58 -11.57 8.15
CA SER A 148 9.70 -12.51 8.09
C SER A 148 10.21 -12.68 6.65
N ILE A 149 11.50 -12.93 6.50
CA ILE A 149 12.09 -13.35 5.24
C ILE A 149 11.72 -14.81 4.99
N HIS A 150 11.30 -15.10 3.76
CA HIS A 150 11.01 -16.45 3.28
C HIS A 150 12.02 -16.83 2.20
N VAL A 151 12.63 -18.00 2.35
CA VAL A 151 13.43 -18.64 1.31
C VAL A 151 12.48 -19.24 0.29
N LEU A 152 12.70 -18.91 -0.99
CA LEU A 152 11.79 -19.25 -2.08
C LEU A 152 12.18 -20.50 -2.87
N SER A 153 13.40 -21.03 -2.65
CA SER A 153 13.90 -22.20 -3.38
C SER A 153 12.94 -23.41 -3.42
N PRO A 154 12.25 -23.76 -2.31
CA PRO A 154 11.32 -24.91 -2.32
C PRO A 154 10.04 -24.67 -3.13
N TYR A 155 9.73 -23.44 -3.50
CA TYR A 155 8.45 -23.02 -4.07
C TYR A 155 8.55 -22.55 -5.54
N LEU A 156 9.74 -22.69 -6.16
CA LEU A 156 9.90 -22.28 -7.57
C LEU A 156 8.92 -23.03 -8.47
N GLY A 157 8.30 -22.33 -9.39
CA GLY A 157 7.26 -22.87 -10.29
C GLY A 157 5.87 -22.97 -9.65
N GLN A 158 5.69 -22.43 -8.44
CA GLN A 158 4.42 -22.55 -7.70
C GLN A 158 3.85 -21.19 -7.32
N THR A 159 2.54 -21.18 -7.08
CA THR A 159 1.89 -20.11 -6.34
C THR A 159 1.84 -20.52 -4.87
N VAL A 160 2.58 -19.79 -4.02
CA VAL A 160 2.72 -20.10 -2.59
C VAL A 160 2.12 -19.01 -1.73
N ARG A 161 1.49 -19.41 -0.62
CA ARG A 161 0.91 -18.51 0.38
C ARG A 161 1.71 -18.58 1.68
N PHE A 162 2.08 -17.40 2.19
CA PHE A 162 2.75 -17.23 3.48
C PHE A 162 1.84 -16.52 4.48
N GLY A 163 1.87 -16.94 5.74
CA GLY A 163 1.24 -16.21 6.83
C GLY A 163 1.97 -14.89 7.11
N ALA A 164 1.23 -13.90 7.59
CA ALA A 164 1.76 -12.62 8.04
C ALA A 164 0.95 -12.07 9.22
N SER A 165 1.53 -11.11 9.95
CA SER A 165 0.88 -10.46 11.08
C SER A 165 1.38 -9.01 11.20
N LEU A 166 1.12 -8.19 10.15
CA LEU A 166 1.56 -6.81 10.10
C LEU A 166 0.37 -5.87 10.26
N LYS A 167 0.48 -4.92 11.18
CA LYS A 167 -0.50 -3.82 11.31
C LYS A 167 -0.37 -2.89 10.11
N VAL A 168 -1.50 -2.42 9.62
CA VAL A 168 -1.59 -1.46 8.52
C VAL A 168 -2.58 -0.37 8.84
N GLU A 169 -2.29 0.84 8.34
CA GLU A 169 -3.11 2.04 8.53
C GLU A 169 -3.53 2.59 7.16
N PRO A 170 -4.59 3.40 7.09
CA PRO A 170 -5.01 4.04 5.84
C PRO A 170 -3.87 4.82 5.20
N GLY A 171 -3.68 4.59 3.89
CA GLY A 171 -2.61 5.23 3.11
C GLY A 171 -1.29 4.48 3.08
N ASP A 172 -1.10 3.45 3.89
CA ASP A 172 0.05 2.55 3.75
C ASP A 172 0.02 1.85 2.39
N ILE A 173 1.20 1.58 1.86
CA ILE A 173 1.40 0.72 0.69
C ILE A 173 2.05 -0.57 1.16
N VAL A 174 1.47 -1.71 0.81
CA VAL A 174 2.09 -3.00 1.06
C VAL A 174 3.00 -3.34 -0.12
N GLY A 175 4.30 -3.24 0.09
CA GLY A 175 5.33 -3.60 -0.89
C GLY A 175 5.95 -4.95 -0.62
N ILE A 176 6.82 -5.38 -1.54
CA ILE A 176 7.65 -6.58 -1.41
C ILE A 176 9.12 -6.17 -1.34
N THR A 177 9.85 -6.74 -0.39
CA THR A 177 11.31 -6.62 -0.31
C THR A 177 11.95 -7.93 -0.74
N VAL A 178 12.87 -7.85 -1.67
CA VAL A 178 13.60 -8.97 -2.26
C VAL A 178 15.09 -8.74 -1.98
N PRO A 179 15.64 -9.33 -0.89
CA PRO A 179 17.03 -9.11 -0.50
C PRO A 179 18.05 -9.64 -1.51
N THR A 180 17.73 -10.76 -2.12
CA THR A 180 18.53 -11.40 -3.18
C THR A 180 17.74 -11.31 -4.49
N TRP A 181 17.06 -12.37 -4.89
CA TRP A 181 16.20 -12.38 -6.06
C TRP A 181 14.91 -13.18 -5.84
N ALA A 182 13.89 -12.87 -6.64
CA ALA A 182 12.63 -13.59 -6.67
C ALA A 182 12.09 -13.61 -8.11
N PRO A 183 11.77 -14.79 -8.67
CA PRO A 183 11.19 -14.90 -10.01
C PRO A 183 9.67 -14.70 -9.99
N ALA A 184 9.19 -13.75 -9.18
CA ALA A 184 7.80 -13.34 -9.03
C ALA A 184 7.52 -12.10 -9.90
N PHE A 185 7.75 -12.21 -11.20
CA PHE A 185 7.79 -11.08 -12.11
C PHE A 185 7.25 -11.44 -13.49
N ALA A 186 6.39 -10.58 -14.03
CA ALA A 186 5.92 -10.65 -15.41
C ALA A 186 6.27 -9.37 -16.15
N GLU A 187 6.64 -9.48 -17.41
CA GLU A 187 6.97 -8.39 -18.32
C GLU A 187 6.27 -8.53 -19.68
N GLY A 188 6.45 -7.56 -20.57
CA GLY A 188 5.77 -7.55 -21.86
C GLY A 188 4.26 -7.22 -21.74
N LEU A 189 3.82 -6.68 -20.61
CA LEU A 189 2.43 -6.33 -20.34
C LEU A 189 2.07 -4.96 -20.93
N GLY A 190 0.78 -4.61 -20.92
CA GLY A 190 0.32 -3.28 -21.31
C GLY A 190 0.90 -2.15 -20.44
N ALA A 191 0.97 -0.94 -21.00
CA ALA A 191 1.60 0.24 -20.37
C ALA A 191 0.97 0.67 -19.02
N LYS A 192 -0.21 0.17 -18.69
CA LYS A 192 -0.86 0.40 -17.38
C LYS A 192 -0.22 -0.41 -16.25
N ASN A 193 0.64 -1.39 -16.56
CA ASN A 193 1.36 -2.17 -15.56
C ASN A 193 2.68 -1.48 -15.23
N VAL A 194 2.71 -0.84 -14.06
CA VAL A 194 3.83 -0.01 -13.62
C VAL A 194 4.19 -0.33 -12.18
N TRP A 195 5.48 -0.53 -11.90
CA TRP A 195 5.98 -0.68 -10.54
C TRP A 195 7.16 0.25 -10.25
N ARG A 196 7.47 0.46 -9.00
CA ARG A 196 8.63 1.24 -8.55
C ARG A 196 9.53 0.45 -7.61
N ALA A 197 10.82 0.73 -7.70
CA ALA A 197 11.88 0.13 -6.93
C ALA A 197 12.59 1.16 -6.03
N SER A 198 13.08 0.69 -4.88
CA SER A 198 13.88 1.45 -3.91
C SER A 198 15.31 1.70 -4.42
N ARG A 199 15.42 2.33 -5.58
CA ARG A 199 16.68 2.76 -6.20
C ARG A 199 16.65 4.26 -6.44
N GLU A 200 17.82 4.88 -6.41
CA GLU A 200 17.95 6.29 -6.76
C GLU A 200 17.69 6.49 -8.27
N PRO A 201 17.23 7.69 -8.68
CA PRO A 201 17.14 8.04 -10.09
C PRO A 201 18.50 7.92 -10.75
N GLY A 202 18.55 7.33 -11.95
CA GLY A 202 19.81 7.07 -12.66
C GLY A 202 20.36 5.66 -12.48
N SER A 203 19.97 4.96 -11.39
CA SER A 203 20.41 3.58 -11.10
C SER A 203 19.40 2.51 -11.54
N CYS A 204 18.61 2.79 -12.57
CA CYS A 204 17.45 1.95 -12.89
C CYS A 204 17.75 0.79 -13.84
N THR A 205 18.72 0.94 -14.75
CA THR A 205 18.98 0.01 -15.85
C THR A 205 20.42 -0.46 -15.94
N ASN A 206 21.37 0.27 -15.38
CA ASN A 206 22.77 -0.15 -15.35
C ASN A 206 22.89 -1.43 -14.53
N SER A 207 23.49 -2.48 -15.12
CA SER A 207 23.62 -3.80 -14.50
C SER A 207 24.43 -3.75 -13.19
N THR A 208 25.45 -2.90 -13.10
CA THR A 208 26.25 -2.71 -11.88
C THR A 208 25.40 -2.11 -10.77
N ASP A 209 24.65 -1.04 -11.06
CA ASP A 209 23.79 -0.36 -10.07
C ASP A 209 22.64 -1.28 -9.62
N VAL A 210 22.08 -2.05 -10.54
CA VAL A 210 21.02 -3.02 -10.23
C VAL A 210 21.53 -4.13 -9.33
N ARG A 211 22.76 -4.63 -9.59
CA ARG A 211 23.43 -5.65 -8.77
C ARG A 211 23.77 -5.13 -7.36
N GLN A 212 24.27 -3.91 -7.28
CA GLN A 212 24.66 -3.26 -6.04
C GLN A 212 23.50 -2.55 -5.33
N GLY A 213 22.29 -2.63 -5.90
CA GLY A 213 21.10 -2.05 -5.31
C GLY A 213 20.84 -2.59 -3.90
N GLU A 214 20.47 -1.70 -2.99
CA GLU A 214 20.12 -2.08 -1.63
C GLU A 214 18.61 -2.06 -1.45
N PRO A 215 18.00 -3.16 -0.99
CA PRO A 215 16.62 -3.16 -0.60
C PRO A 215 16.41 -2.28 0.64
N HIS A 216 15.26 -1.64 0.77
CA HIS A 216 14.91 -0.86 1.95
C HIS A 216 14.61 -1.80 3.12
N MET A 217 15.62 -2.11 3.94
CA MET A 217 15.60 -3.16 4.96
C MET A 217 15.44 -2.65 6.39
N ARG A 218 15.82 -1.39 6.65
CA ARG A 218 15.87 -0.85 8.02
C ARG A 218 14.56 -0.15 8.36
N VAL A 219 13.78 -0.74 9.25
CA VAL A 219 12.54 -0.16 9.79
C VAL A 219 12.85 1.20 10.46
N GLY A 220 11.95 2.17 10.29
CA GLY A 220 12.09 3.53 10.79
C GLY A 220 12.91 4.45 9.87
N THR A 221 13.53 3.93 8.81
CA THR A 221 14.27 4.75 7.85
C THR A 221 13.43 5.18 6.65
N ARG A 222 13.95 6.17 5.91
CA ARG A 222 13.36 6.69 4.68
C ARG A 222 14.16 6.22 3.47
N GLY A 223 13.47 5.67 2.48
CA GLY A 223 14.06 5.26 1.21
C GLY A 223 13.47 6.01 0.02
N THR A 224 14.26 6.21 -1.04
CA THR A 224 13.85 6.76 -2.32
C THR A 224 13.39 5.63 -3.24
N TYR A 225 12.27 5.80 -3.93
CA TYR A 225 11.73 4.86 -4.91
C TYR A 225 11.78 5.51 -6.30
N GLY A 226 13.01 5.82 -6.71
CA GLY A 226 13.30 6.62 -7.91
C GLY A 226 13.05 5.86 -9.21
N CYS A 227 13.34 4.57 -9.25
CA CYS A 227 13.17 3.78 -10.48
C CYS A 227 11.71 3.40 -10.71
N LYS A 228 11.24 3.70 -11.91
CA LYS A 228 9.91 3.36 -12.40
C LYS A 228 10.04 2.46 -13.61
N TYR A 229 9.38 1.31 -13.58
CA TYR A 229 9.37 0.32 -14.66
C TYR A 229 7.94 0.16 -15.16
N SER A 230 7.75 0.25 -16.47
CA SER A 230 6.48 0.07 -17.16
C SER A 230 6.39 -1.30 -17.80
N THR A 231 5.20 -1.69 -18.24
CA THR A 231 4.93 -2.97 -18.92
C THR A 231 5.27 -4.22 -18.11
N ALA A 232 5.32 -4.08 -16.78
CA ALA A 232 5.76 -5.16 -15.91
C ALA A 232 4.99 -5.19 -14.58
N ARG A 233 4.87 -6.36 -13.97
CA ARG A 233 4.19 -6.60 -12.69
C ARG A 233 5.02 -7.43 -11.73
N LEU A 234 4.93 -7.05 -10.46
CA LEU A 234 5.29 -7.87 -9.33
C LEU A 234 4.13 -8.84 -9.04
N LEU A 235 4.41 -10.15 -9.04
CA LEU A 235 3.38 -11.20 -8.97
C LEU A 235 3.11 -11.61 -7.52
N TYR A 236 2.47 -10.72 -6.76
CA TYR A 236 2.03 -11.01 -5.40
C TYR A 236 0.64 -10.43 -5.13
N THR A 237 -0.03 -10.99 -4.13
CA THR A 237 -1.26 -10.46 -3.55
C THR A 237 -1.18 -10.46 -2.03
N VAL A 238 -2.00 -9.66 -1.36
CA VAL A 238 -1.98 -9.51 0.10
C VAL A 238 -3.39 -9.56 0.65
N THR A 239 -3.63 -10.44 1.62
CA THR A 239 -4.90 -10.53 2.34
C THR A 239 -4.83 -9.67 3.60
N VAL A 240 -5.70 -8.68 3.69
CA VAL A 240 -5.86 -7.77 4.83
C VAL A 240 -7.22 -8.03 5.48
N VAL A 241 -7.26 -8.09 6.81
CA VAL A 241 -8.49 -8.01 7.59
C VAL A 241 -8.57 -6.60 8.15
N GLU A 242 -9.56 -5.86 7.68
CA GLU A 242 -9.84 -4.48 8.09
C GLU A 242 -10.73 -4.47 9.36
N ASP A 243 -10.47 -3.52 10.25
CA ASP A 243 -11.21 -3.29 11.49
C ASP A 243 -12.48 -2.46 11.23
#